data_0cae1c4cc2eced18dfece4dff61e5079
#
_entry.id   0cae1c4cc2eced18dfece4dff61e5079
#
_cell.length_a   1.000
_cell.length_b   1.000
_cell.length_c   1.000
_cell.angle_alpha   90.00
_cell.angle_beta   90.00
_cell.angle_gamma   90.00
#
_symmetry.space_group_name_H-M   'P 1'
#
loop_
_entity.id
_entity.type
_entity.pdbx_description
1 polymer ?
#
loop_
_entity_poly.entity_id
_entity_poly.type
_entity_poly.pdbx_seq_one_letter_code
_entity_poly.pdbx_strand_id
1 'polypeptide(L)'
;LLRLVAHFKELAMPKAAVPVIDISPYRQGDSAARRALAAEVDRTCRDIGFMVIAGHGVDAHLVETVESASRAFFDLPLAEKMRIVRPAPDVTRGYMPMKAEVLVRSRGGDAKGDLNESLMIGPVDVTDAPYYTAAAAGRHFAPNLWPERPAGLREVYEAYYRVMDALAIDLMRIFALALDLPEKYFDASVDRSISRLRVRNYPA
;
A
#
# COMPACT_ATOMS: atom_id res chain seq x y z
N LEU A 1 34.78 -25.76 -23.87
CA LEU A 1 33.65 -24.89 -23.47
C LEU A 1 32.33 -25.64 -23.25
N LEU A 2 32.35 -26.94 -22.90
CA LEU A 2 31.17 -27.82 -22.83
C LEU A 2 31.22 -28.74 -21.61
N ARG A 3 31.70 -28.25 -20.44
CA ARG A 3 31.72 -29.03 -19.19
C ARG A 3 31.49 -28.25 -17.92
N LEU A 4 30.70 -27.17 -17.96
CA LEU A 4 30.37 -26.37 -16.77
C LEU A 4 28.85 -26.19 -16.54
N VAL A 5 28.01 -27.06 -17.11
CA VAL A 5 26.54 -26.96 -16.97
C VAL A 5 25.92 -28.13 -16.20
N ALA A 6 26.72 -28.97 -15.60
CA ALA A 6 26.24 -30.20 -14.95
C ALA A 6 26.54 -30.25 -13.45
N HIS A 7 26.20 -29.23 -12.66
CA HIS A 7 26.14 -29.33 -11.19
C HIS A 7 25.22 -28.27 -10.52
N PHE A 8 24.19 -27.79 -11.19
CA PHE A 8 23.03 -27.34 -10.45
C PHE A 8 22.21 -28.58 -10.10
N LYS A 9 22.65 -29.29 -9.06
CA LYS A 9 21.73 -30.13 -8.31
C LYS A 9 20.53 -29.27 -7.96
N GLU A 10 19.36 -29.66 -8.47
CA GLU A 10 18.06 -29.25 -8.06
C GLU A 10 18.00 -29.33 -6.53
N LEU A 11 18.42 -28.26 -5.85
CA LEU A 11 18.00 -28.01 -4.50
C LEU A 11 16.50 -27.79 -4.65
N ALA A 12 15.72 -28.86 -4.41
CA ALA A 12 14.32 -28.79 -4.16
C ALA A 12 14.15 -27.86 -2.95
N MET A 13 14.06 -26.56 -3.21
CA MET A 13 13.61 -25.59 -2.21
C MET A 13 12.25 -26.12 -1.76
N PRO A 14 12.07 -26.47 -0.49
CA PRO A 14 10.72 -26.75 -0.01
C PRO A 14 9.90 -25.55 -0.46
N LYS A 15 8.69 -25.79 -1.02
CA LYS A 15 7.73 -24.72 -1.32
C LYS A 15 7.47 -24.03 0.01
N ALA A 16 8.28 -23.03 0.35
CA ALA A 16 8.08 -22.25 1.55
C ALA A 16 6.77 -21.49 1.34
N ALA A 17 5.71 -21.98 1.96
CA ALA A 17 4.47 -21.23 2.00
C ALA A 17 4.75 -19.90 2.69
N VAL A 18 4.23 -18.80 2.13
CA VAL A 18 4.32 -17.49 2.79
C VAL A 18 3.61 -17.61 4.15
N PRO A 19 4.30 -17.37 5.28
CA PRO A 19 3.69 -17.56 6.59
C PRO A 19 2.60 -16.53 6.85
N VAL A 20 1.58 -16.96 7.61
CA VAL A 20 0.53 -16.10 8.14
C VAL A 20 0.86 -15.80 9.58
N ILE A 21 1.10 -14.55 9.93
CA ILE A 21 1.45 -14.08 11.26
C ILE A 21 0.25 -13.35 11.87
N ASP A 22 -0.23 -13.84 13.02
CA ASP A 22 -1.25 -13.13 13.80
C ASP A 22 -0.59 -11.98 14.57
N ILE A 23 -0.91 -10.75 14.22
CA ILE A 23 -0.39 -9.55 14.88
C ILE A 23 -1.26 -9.06 16.05
N SER A 24 -2.38 -9.75 16.37
CA SER A 24 -3.23 -9.37 17.50
C SER A 24 -2.49 -9.27 18.85
N PRO A 25 -1.44 -10.09 19.12
CA PRO A 25 -0.67 -9.96 20.37
C PRO A 25 0.03 -8.61 20.53
N TYR A 26 0.24 -7.86 19.45
CA TYR A 26 0.81 -6.51 19.56
C TYR A 26 -0.10 -5.57 20.34
N ARG A 27 -1.41 -5.61 20.10
CA ARG A 27 -2.40 -4.74 20.73
C ARG A 27 -2.96 -5.33 22.05
N GLN A 28 -3.12 -6.64 22.10
CA GLN A 28 -3.87 -7.34 23.16
C GLN A 28 -2.95 -8.11 24.13
N GLY A 29 -1.71 -8.40 23.71
CA GLY A 29 -0.78 -9.20 24.48
C GLY A 29 0.05 -8.40 25.51
N ASP A 30 0.64 -9.12 26.44
CA ASP A 30 1.63 -8.59 27.35
C ASP A 30 3.00 -8.40 26.67
N SER A 31 4.00 -7.98 27.45
CA SER A 31 5.34 -7.73 26.93
C SER A 31 6.03 -9.01 26.42
N ALA A 32 5.68 -10.20 26.93
CA ALA A 32 6.24 -11.45 26.46
C ALA A 32 5.65 -11.85 25.12
N ALA A 33 4.33 -11.71 24.94
CA ALA A 33 3.63 -11.95 23.67
C ALA A 33 4.12 -11.00 22.57
N ARG A 34 4.32 -9.71 22.88
CA ARG A 34 4.89 -8.74 21.93
C ARG A 34 6.30 -9.11 21.49
N ARG A 35 7.17 -9.55 22.42
CA ARG A 35 8.53 -10.01 22.08
C ARG A 35 8.50 -11.28 21.24
N ALA A 36 7.62 -12.23 21.54
CA ALA A 36 7.48 -13.46 20.75
C ALA A 36 7.05 -13.14 19.31
N LEU A 37 6.08 -12.24 19.13
CA LEU A 37 5.66 -11.75 17.82
C LEU A 37 6.81 -11.06 17.08
N ALA A 38 7.55 -10.18 17.73
CA ALA A 38 8.69 -9.49 17.14
C ALA A 38 9.77 -10.47 16.64
N ALA A 39 10.09 -11.49 17.44
CA ALA A 39 11.04 -12.55 17.06
C ALA A 39 10.54 -13.40 15.88
N GLU A 40 9.23 -13.64 15.77
CA GLU A 40 8.64 -14.34 14.65
C GLU A 40 8.72 -13.50 13.38
N VAL A 41 8.40 -12.21 13.46
CA VAL A 41 8.51 -11.26 12.34
C VAL A 41 9.96 -11.16 11.85
N ASP A 42 10.93 -10.97 12.75
CA ASP A 42 12.36 -10.93 12.41
C ASP A 42 12.79 -12.18 11.64
N ARG A 43 12.52 -13.35 12.19
CA ARG A 43 12.84 -14.63 11.55
C ARG A 43 12.20 -14.75 10.17
N THR A 44 10.90 -14.42 10.04
CA THR A 44 10.20 -14.48 8.77
C THR A 44 10.78 -13.54 7.73
N CYS A 45 11.12 -12.32 8.13
CA CYS A 45 11.74 -11.34 7.23
C CYS A 45 13.13 -11.80 6.75
N ARG A 46 13.93 -12.44 7.62
CA ARG A 46 15.25 -12.95 7.25
C ARG A 46 15.19 -14.18 6.34
N ASP A 47 14.27 -15.11 6.63
CA ASP A 47 14.22 -16.41 5.96
C ASP A 47 13.46 -16.35 4.63
N ILE A 48 12.41 -15.54 4.55
CA ILE A 48 11.46 -15.53 3.42
C ILE A 48 11.33 -14.13 2.79
N GLY A 49 11.32 -13.06 3.60
CA GLY A 49 11.14 -11.69 3.16
C GLY A 49 9.68 -11.30 2.88
N PHE A 50 8.72 -12.21 3.08
CA PHE A 50 7.28 -11.99 2.86
C PHE A 50 6.47 -12.61 3.99
N MET A 51 5.36 -11.98 4.35
CA MET A 51 4.40 -12.50 5.30
C MET A 51 2.99 -12.04 4.94
N VAL A 52 2.00 -12.83 5.32
CA VAL A 52 0.59 -12.43 5.40
C VAL A 52 0.31 -12.12 6.85
N ILE A 53 -0.40 -11.03 7.12
CA ILE A 53 -0.80 -10.68 8.49
C ILE A 53 -2.26 -11.03 8.74
N ALA A 54 -2.54 -11.57 9.91
CA ALA A 54 -3.88 -11.81 10.45
C ALA A 54 -4.05 -11.04 11.77
N GLY A 55 -5.27 -10.97 12.30
CA GLY A 55 -5.53 -10.28 13.56
C GLY A 55 -5.28 -8.77 13.55
N HIS A 56 -5.23 -8.18 12.37
CA HIS A 56 -4.91 -6.76 12.15
C HIS A 56 -6.02 -5.78 12.58
N GLY A 57 -7.21 -6.27 12.92
CA GLY A 57 -8.31 -5.44 13.44
C GLY A 57 -8.97 -4.50 12.43
N VAL A 58 -8.66 -4.61 11.13
CA VAL A 58 -9.40 -3.89 10.09
C VAL A 58 -10.76 -4.54 9.92
N ASP A 59 -11.82 -3.73 10.00
CA ASP A 59 -13.20 -4.21 9.86
C ASP A 59 -13.44 -4.78 8.44
N ALA A 60 -13.88 -6.03 8.37
CA ALA A 60 -14.20 -6.71 7.12
C ALA A 60 -15.30 -5.97 6.34
N HIS A 61 -16.30 -5.41 7.02
CA HIS A 61 -17.35 -4.63 6.38
C HIS A 61 -16.81 -3.35 5.71
N LEU A 62 -15.82 -2.69 6.33
CA LEU A 62 -15.16 -1.54 5.70
C LEU A 62 -14.41 -1.95 4.43
N VAL A 63 -13.73 -3.10 4.44
CA VAL A 63 -13.04 -3.64 3.25
C VAL A 63 -14.03 -3.93 2.12
N GLU A 64 -15.14 -4.61 2.42
CA GLU A 64 -16.21 -4.91 1.45
C GLU A 64 -16.84 -3.63 0.88
N THR A 65 -17.02 -2.61 1.73
CA THR A 65 -17.58 -1.31 1.31
C THR A 65 -16.63 -0.58 0.37
N VAL A 66 -15.34 -0.56 0.67
CA VAL A 66 -14.31 0.02 -0.24
C VAL A 66 -14.28 -0.72 -1.57
N GLU A 67 -14.34 -2.05 -1.54
CA GLU A 67 -14.35 -2.87 -2.76
C GLU A 67 -15.58 -2.56 -3.62
N SER A 68 -16.76 -2.51 -3.00
CA SER A 68 -18.03 -2.22 -3.70
C SER A 68 -18.04 -0.81 -4.28
N ALA A 69 -17.58 0.20 -3.52
CA ALA A 69 -17.48 1.58 -3.99
C ALA A 69 -16.46 1.71 -5.13
N SER A 70 -15.36 0.98 -5.06
CA SER A 70 -14.33 0.94 -6.12
C SER A 70 -14.89 0.33 -7.41
N ARG A 71 -15.58 -0.80 -7.34
CA ARG A 71 -16.24 -1.40 -8.49
C ARG A 71 -17.24 -0.43 -9.14
N ALA A 72 -18.11 0.16 -8.34
CA ALA A 72 -19.08 1.14 -8.82
C ALA A 72 -18.41 2.36 -9.48
N PHE A 73 -17.25 2.80 -9.03
CA PHE A 73 -16.47 3.86 -9.68
C PHE A 73 -15.89 3.40 -11.02
N PHE A 74 -15.27 2.22 -11.10
CA PHE A 74 -14.67 1.75 -12.33
C PHE A 74 -15.71 1.39 -13.40
N ASP A 75 -16.93 1.05 -13.02
CA ASP A 75 -18.07 0.81 -13.92
C ASP A 75 -18.66 2.10 -14.53
N LEU A 76 -18.25 3.29 -14.05
CA LEU A 76 -18.68 4.56 -14.62
C LEU A 76 -18.17 4.72 -16.07
N PRO A 77 -18.90 5.47 -16.91
CA PRO A 77 -18.42 5.87 -18.22
C PRO A 77 -17.05 6.56 -18.14
N LEU A 78 -16.19 6.28 -19.12
CA LEU A 78 -14.84 6.86 -19.15
C LEU A 78 -14.85 8.39 -19.01
N ALA A 79 -15.81 9.08 -19.64
CA ALA A 79 -15.92 10.53 -19.56
C ALA A 79 -16.10 11.05 -18.13
N GLU A 80 -16.78 10.31 -17.25
CA GLU A 80 -16.94 10.68 -15.84
C GLU A 80 -15.65 10.43 -15.04
N LYS A 81 -15.02 9.28 -15.24
CA LYS A 81 -13.72 8.98 -14.63
C LYS A 81 -12.65 10.01 -15.03
N MET A 82 -12.66 10.46 -16.27
CA MET A 82 -11.71 11.46 -16.78
C MET A 82 -11.87 12.85 -16.16
N ARG A 83 -12.99 13.18 -15.50
CA ARG A 83 -13.14 14.46 -14.78
C ARG A 83 -12.16 14.61 -13.60
N ILE A 84 -11.73 13.49 -13.07
CA ILE A 84 -10.73 13.44 -11.98
C ILE A 84 -9.43 12.78 -12.44
N VAL A 85 -9.11 12.88 -13.74
CA VAL A 85 -7.84 12.37 -14.24
C VAL A 85 -6.67 13.05 -13.54
N ARG A 86 -5.61 12.31 -13.31
CA ARG A 86 -4.36 12.80 -12.75
C ARG A 86 -3.89 14.08 -13.48
N PRO A 87 -3.68 15.22 -12.77
CA PRO A 87 -3.42 16.52 -13.42
C PRO A 87 -2.04 16.60 -14.08
N ALA A 88 -1.06 15.83 -13.57
CA ALA A 88 0.29 15.80 -14.11
C ALA A 88 0.97 14.44 -13.83
N PRO A 89 1.97 14.04 -14.61
CA PRO A 89 2.65 12.75 -14.45
C PRO A 89 3.30 12.53 -13.08
N ASP A 90 3.69 13.57 -12.40
CA ASP A 90 4.34 13.55 -11.08
C ASP A 90 3.38 13.76 -9.91
N VAL A 91 2.10 14.10 -10.18
CA VAL A 91 1.04 14.17 -9.17
C VAL A 91 0.31 12.84 -9.10
N THR A 92 0.44 12.13 -7.99
CA THR A 92 -0.14 10.81 -7.79
C THR A 92 -1.50 10.89 -7.09
N ARG A 93 -2.43 11.61 -7.70
CA ARG A 93 -3.81 11.80 -7.23
C ARG A 93 -4.78 11.66 -8.39
N GLY A 94 -5.93 11.04 -8.14
CA GLY A 94 -6.98 10.92 -9.12
C GLY A 94 -6.92 9.66 -9.97
N TYR A 95 -7.68 9.68 -11.03
CA TYR A 95 -7.84 8.56 -11.96
C TYR A 95 -6.69 8.46 -12.96
N MET A 96 -6.27 7.26 -13.23
CA MET A 96 -5.31 6.93 -14.27
C MET A 96 -5.94 5.93 -15.24
N PRO A 97 -6.12 6.32 -16.52
CA PRO A 97 -6.77 5.47 -17.50
C PRO A 97 -5.88 4.30 -17.94
N MET A 98 -6.52 3.33 -18.60
CA MET A 98 -5.84 2.20 -19.23
C MET A 98 -4.66 2.65 -20.09
N LYS A 99 -3.56 1.90 -20.04
CA LYS A 99 -2.33 2.14 -20.83
C LYS A 99 -1.59 3.45 -20.51
N ALA A 100 -2.00 4.17 -19.47
CA ALA A 100 -1.31 5.40 -19.07
C ALA A 100 0.03 5.13 -18.36
N GLU A 101 0.20 3.96 -17.75
CA GLU A 101 1.48 3.50 -17.18
C GLU A 101 2.21 2.61 -18.18
N VAL A 102 3.52 2.85 -18.32
CA VAL A 102 4.41 2.04 -19.15
C VAL A 102 5.68 1.80 -18.35
N LEU A 103 5.79 0.62 -17.75
CA LEU A 103 6.93 0.24 -16.90
C LEU A 103 8.27 0.28 -17.66
N VAL A 104 8.25 0.01 -18.96
CA VAL A 104 9.45 -0.09 -19.80
C VAL A 104 9.95 1.26 -20.31
N ARG A 105 9.14 2.34 -20.25
CA ARG A 105 9.64 3.70 -20.58
C ARG A 105 10.79 4.13 -19.67
N SER A 106 10.81 3.70 -18.43
CA SER A 106 11.92 3.93 -17.50
C SER A 106 13.21 3.20 -17.90
N ARG A 107 13.13 2.25 -18.86
CA ARG A 107 14.25 1.42 -19.36
C ARG A 107 14.53 1.62 -20.85
N GLY A 108 13.93 2.63 -21.47
CA GLY A 108 14.24 3.01 -22.87
C GLY A 108 13.64 2.10 -23.95
N GLY A 109 12.60 1.32 -23.67
CA GLY A 109 11.95 0.42 -24.63
C GLY A 109 10.54 0.86 -25.04
N ASP A 110 10.10 0.47 -26.23
CA ASP A 110 8.72 0.55 -26.71
C ASP A 110 7.89 -0.59 -26.08
N ALA A 111 7.10 -0.28 -25.08
CA ALA A 111 6.17 -1.25 -24.49
C ALA A 111 4.72 -0.79 -24.59
N LYS A 112 3.84 -1.77 -24.76
CA LYS A 112 2.40 -1.55 -24.61
C LYS A 112 2.12 -1.14 -23.17
N GLY A 113 1.26 -0.11 -22.97
CA GLY A 113 0.87 0.33 -21.64
C GLY A 113 0.16 -0.77 -20.85
N ASP A 114 0.23 -0.68 -19.54
CA ASP A 114 -0.39 -1.64 -18.62
C ASP A 114 -1.90 -1.71 -18.84
N LEU A 115 -2.43 -2.94 -18.88
CA LEU A 115 -3.85 -3.21 -19.10
C LEU A 115 -4.63 -3.09 -17.77
N ASN A 116 -4.43 -1.99 -17.07
CA ASN A 116 -5.20 -1.64 -15.89
C ASN A 116 -5.50 -0.15 -15.85
N GLU A 117 -6.54 0.20 -15.15
CA GLU A 117 -6.84 1.57 -14.73
C GLU A 117 -6.74 1.67 -13.22
N SER A 118 -6.57 2.85 -12.66
CA SER A 118 -6.45 2.99 -11.21
C SER A 118 -6.99 4.32 -10.70
N LEU A 119 -7.41 4.31 -9.43
CA LEU A 119 -7.71 5.50 -8.64
C LEU A 119 -6.71 5.60 -7.50
N MET A 120 -6.11 6.78 -7.35
CA MET A 120 -5.13 7.06 -6.30
C MET A 120 -5.55 8.22 -5.42
N ILE A 121 -5.42 8.04 -4.11
CA ILE A 121 -5.47 9.11 -3.11
C ILE A 121 -4.19 9.11 -2.26
N GLY A 122 -3.90 10.25 -1.67
CA GLY A 122 -2.84 10.41 -0.69
C GLY A 122 -3.39 10.80 0.67
N PRO A 123 -2.56 11.37 1.56
CA PRO A 123 -2.95 11.75 2.90
C PRO A 123 -4.27 12.53 2.92
N VAL A 124 -5.13 12.17 3.87
CA VAL A 124 -6.50 12.71 3.96
C VAL A 124 -6.61 13.80 5.04
N ASP A 125 -5.72 13.79 6.03
CA ASP A 125 -5.71 14.74 7.16
C ASP A 125 -4.58 15.80 6.98
N VAL A 126 -4.51 16.40 5.79
CA VAL A 126 -3.55 17.45 5.43
C VAL A 126 -4.04 18.79 5.97
N THR A 127 -3.14 19.55 6.60
CA THR A 127 -3.39 20.88 7.12
C THR A 127 -2.64 21.97 6.35
N ASP A 128 -2.89 23.25 6.68
CA ASP A 128 -2.18 24.39 6.09
C ASP A 128 -0.77 24.62 6.68
N ALA A 129 -0.27 23.69 7.52
CA ALA A 129 1.06 23.82 8.12
C ALA A 129 2.16 23.85 7.03
N PRO A 130 3.27 24.57 7.26
CA PRO A 130 4.34 24.73 6.27
C PRO A 130 4.92 23.43 5.73
N TYR A 131 4.90 22.36 6.54
CA TYR A 131 5.33 21.02 6.10
C TYR A 131 4.54 20.51 4.90
N TYR A 132 3.23 20.77 4.86
CA TYR A 132 2.33 20.29 3.79
C TYR A 132 2.22 21.27 2.61
N THR A 133 2.53 22.56 2.82
CA THR A 133 2.28 23.64 1.85
C THR A 133 3.53 24.20 1.19
N ALA A 134 4.71 23.88 1.71
CA ALA A 134 5.98 24.33 1.12
C ALA A 134 6.14 23.79 -0.32
N ALA A 135 6.87 24.51 -1.16
CA ALA A 135 7.08 24.14 -2.56
C ALA A 135 7.61 22.72 -2.76
N ALA A 136 8.48 22.23 -1.85
CA ALA A 136 8.98 20.86 -1.87
C ALA A 136 7.91 19.82 -1.51
N ALA A 137 6.90 20.22 -0.74
CA ALA A 137 5.81 19.33 -0.29
C ALA A 137 4.70 19.16 -1.34
N GLY A 138 4.50 20.14 -2.23
CA GLY A 138 3.34 20.28 -3.09
C GLY A 138 2.97 19.04 -3.93
N ARG A 139 3.94 18.26 -4.40
CA ARG A 139 3.68 17.03 -5.16
C ARG A 139 3.17 15.87 -4.27
N HIS A 140 3.66 15.79 -3.05
CA HIS A 140 3.36 14.70 -2.11
C HIS A 140 2.02 14.93 -1.41
N PHE A 141 1.65 16.18 -1.17
CA PHE A 141 0.43 16.58 -0.48
C PHE A 141 -0.57 17.33 -1.38
N ALA A 142 -0.47 17.11 -2.69
CA ALA A 142 -1.48 17.61 -3.63
C ALA A 142 -2.90 17.18 -3.18
N PRO A 143 -3.92 18.02 -3.35
CA PRO A 143 -5.30 17.68 -2.99
C PRO A 143 -5.77 16.39 -3.64
N ASN A 144 -6.52 15.58 -2.89
CA ASN A 144 -7.19 14.41 -3.44
C ASN A 144 -8.29 14.85 -4.42
N LEU A 145 -8.45 14.12 -5.49
CA LEU A 145 -9.49 14.35 -6.50
C LEU A 145 -10.61 13.34 -6.29
N TRP A 146 -11.83 13.82 -6.13
CA TRP A 146 -12.98 13.00 -5.83
C TRP A 146 -14.02 13.07 -6.96
N PRO A 147 -14.56 11.93 -7.39
CA PRO A 147 -15.66 11.92 -8.36
C PRO A 147 -16.96 12.31 -7.69
N GLU A 148 -17.91 12.83 -8.47
CA GLU A 148 -19.27 13.09 -8.00
C GLU A 148 -20.04 11.79 -7.72
N ARG A 149 -19.69 10.71 -8.43
CA ARG A 149 -20.26 9.37 -8.32
C ARG A 149 -19.18 8.29 -8.20
N PRO A 150 -19.43 7.16 -7.49
CA PRO A 150 -20.62 6.91 -6.67
C PRO A 150 -20.64 7.79 -5.42
N ALA A 151 -21.85 8.10 -4.93
CA ALA A 151 -22.00 8.81 -3.68
C ALA A 151 -21.36 8.03 -2.52
N GLY A 152 -20.73 8.73 -1.55
CA GLY A 152 -20.09 8.11 -0.41
C GLY A 152 -18.68 7.53 -0.66
N LEU A 153 -18.19 7.55 -1.91
CA LEU A 153 -16.85 7.01 -2.21
C LEU A 153 -15.76 7.73 -1.41
N ARG A 154 -15.83 9.04 -1.31
CA ARG A 154 -14.87 9.85 -0.56
C ARG A 154 -14.79 9.41 0.90
N GLU A 155 -15.92 9.36 1.57
CA GLU A 155 -16.05 9.05 2.99
C GLU A 155 -15.51 7.65 3.30
N VAL A 156 -15.83 6.69 2.45
CA VAL A 156 -15.35 5.30 2.58
C VAL A 156 -13.84 5.20 2.38
N TYR A 157 -13.30 5.87 1.35
CA TYR A 157 -11.87 5.87 1.08
C TYR A 157 -11.07 6.58 2.17
N GLU A 158 -11.57 7.70 2.69
CA GLU A 158 -10.93 8.42 3.79
C GLU A 158 -10.93 7.60 5.08
N ALA A 159 -12.05 6.92 5.38
CA ALA A 159 -12.13 6.03 6.54
C ALA A 159 -11.14 4.87 6.42
N TYR A 160 -11.10 4.20 5.28
CA TYR A 160 -10.18 3.10 5.02
C TYR A 160 -8.71 3.56 5.06
N TYR A 161 -8.41 4.72 4.48
CA TYR A 161 -7.06 5.30 4.51
C TYR A 161 -6.56 5.47 5.94
N ARG A 162 -7.37 6.05 6.83
CA ARG A 162 -7.01 6.25 8.25
C ARG A 162 -6.76 4.94 8.98
N VAL A 163 -7.58 3.93 8.72
CA VAL A 163 -7.41 2.60 9.33
C VAL A 163 -6.13 1.93 8.84
N MET A 164 -5.82 2.04 7.55
CA MET A 164 -4.60 1.47 6.98
C MET A 164 -3.34 2.23 7.41
N ASP A 165 -3.43 3.55 7.56
CA ASP A 165 -2.32 4.36 8.08
C ASP A 165 -2.00 4.00 9.54
N ALA A 166 -3.02 3.83 10.37
CA ALA A 166 -2.87 3.35 11.75
C ALA A 166 -2.25 1.93 11.80
N LEU A 167 -2.69 1.03 10.92
CA LEU A 167 -2.11 -0.32 10.82
C LEU A 167 -0.64 -0.25 10.39
N ALA A 168 -0.29 0.64 9.46
CA ALA A 168 1.09 0.82 9.03
C ALA A 168 1.99 1.30 10.19
N ILE A 169 1.51 2.20 11.05
CA ILE A 169 2.24 2.64 12.26
C ILE A 169 2.46 1.46 13.22
N ASP A 170 1.42 0.63 13.46
CA ASP A 170 1.58 -0.55 14.30
C ASP A 170 2.63 -1.52 13.74
N LEU A 171 2.61 -1.75 12.42
CA LEU A 171 3.62 -2.59 11.76
C LEU A 171 5.03 -2.01 11.89
N MET A 172 5.20 -0.70 11.75
CA MET A 172 6.51 -0.04 11.96
C MET A 172 7.01 -0.22 13.40
N ARG A 173 6.13 -0.20 14.38
CA ARG A 173 6.48 -0.46 15.78
C ARG A 173 6.82 -1.93 16.03
N ILE A 174 6.10 -2.86 15.41
CA ILE A 174 6.45 -4.29 15.43
C ILE A 174 7.83 -4.50 14.80
N PHE A 175 8.14 -3.87 13.67
CA PHE A 175 9.46 -3.92 13.05
C PHE A 175 10.55 -3.31 13.93
N ALA A 176 10.28 -2.21 14.65
CA ALA A 176 11.23 -1.67 15.61
C ALA A 176 11.60 -2.71 16.70
N LEU A 177 10.59 -3.36 17.28
CA LEU A 177 10.81 -4.45 18.25
C LEU A 177 11.55 -5.64 17.63
N ALA A 178 11.24 -6.01 16.39
CA ALA A 178 11.91 -7.09 15.66
C ALA A 178 13.40 -6.81 15.39
N LEU A 179 13.77 -5.53 15.33
CA LEU A 179 15.14 -5.05 15.17
C LEU A 179 15.85 -4.72 16.49
N ASP A 180 15.28 -5.13 17.64
CA ASP A 180 15.78 -4.79 18.98
C ASP A 180 15.90 -3.28 19.27
N LEU A 181 15.03 -2.48 18.60
CA LEU A 181 14.95 -1.03 18.78
C LEU A 181 13.83 -0.68 19.76
N PRO A 182 13.85 0.54 20.36
CA PRO A 182 12.70 1.05 21.09
C PRO A 182 11.42 1.01 20.23
N GLU A 183 10.29 0.59 20.80
CA GLU A 183 9.01 0.41 20.08
C GLU A 183 8.64 1.60 19.18
N LYS A 184 8.87 2.83 19.65
CA LYS A 184 8.54 4.08 18.95
C LYS A 184 9.68 4.67 18.12
N TYR A 185 10.70 3.87 17.81
CA TYR A 185 11.90 4.36 17.12
C TYR A 185 11.59 5.07 15.80
N PHE A 186 10.63 4.56 15.04
CA PHE A 186 10.27 5.11 13.74
C PHE A 186 9.13 6.15 13.79
N ASP A 187 8.46 6.36 14.95
CA ASP A 187 7.28 7.23 15.04
C ASP A 187 7.53 8.62 14.45
N ALA A 188 8.65 9.27 14.79
CA ALA A 188 8.99 10.59 14.28
C ALA A 188 9.32 10.65 12.77
N SER A 189 9.54 9.49 12.14
CA SER A 189 9.82 9.39 10.70
C SER A 189 8.55 9.09 9.89
N VAL A 190 7.47 8.67 10.54
CA VAL A 190 6.21 8.26 9.89
C VAL A 190 5.00 9.06 10.37
N ASP A 191 5.16 10.02 11.28
CA ASP A 191 4.11 10.86 11.85
C ASP A 191 3.37 11.71 10.78
N ARG A 192 4.05 12.02 9.70
CA ARG A 192 3.53 12.81 8.56
C ARG A 192 3.85 12.09 7.26
N SER A 193 3.31 10.89 7.13
CA SER A 193 3.60 10.01 6.01
C SER A 193 3.11 10.58 4.68
N ILE A 194 3.80 10.21 3.60
CA ILE A 194 3.39 10.48 2.21
C ILE A 194 2.77 9.25 1.57
N SER A 195 2.19 8.39 2.37
CA SER A 195 1.58 7.13 1.92
C SER A 195 0.47 7.37 0.89
N ARG A 196 0.19 6.37 0.10
CA ARG A 196 -0.80 6.43 -0.97
C ARG A 196 -1.65 5.17 -0.96
N LEU A 197 -2.95 5.36 -1.07
CA LEU A 197 -3.89 4.30 -1.36
C LEU A 197 -4.13 4.26 -2.88
N ARG A 198 -3.86 3.12 -3.49
CA ARG A 198 -4.11 2.89 -4.91
C ARG A 198 -4.98 1.66 -5.10
N VAL A 199 -6.11 1.85 -5.72
CA VAL A 199 -6.97 0.75 -6.18
C VAL A 199 -6.77 0.58 -7.69
N ARG A 200 -6.55 -0.66 -8.13
CA ARG A 200 -6.37 -1.02 -9.54
C ARG A 200 -7.53 -1.88 -10.01
N ASN A 201 -8.03 -1.58 -11.18
CA ASN A 201 -8.99 -2.39 -11.91
C ASN A 201 -8.32 -3.02 -13.12
N TYR A 202 -8.44 -4.34 -13.25
CA TYR A 202 -7.99 -5.11 -14.40
C TYR A 202 -9.25 -5.62 -15.10
N PRO A 203 -9.81 -4.87 -16.05
CA PRO A 203 -10.99 -5.31 -16.78
C PRO A 203 -10.67 -6.56 -17.60
N ALA A 204 -11.69 -7.44 -17.75
CA ALA A 204 -11.58 -8.67 -18.51
C ALA A 204 -11.43 -8.41 -20.02
#